data_b1adb6ca3b52e03c76f0d4941322ba70
#
_entry.id   b1adb6ca3b52e03c76f0d4941322ba70
#
_cell.length_a   1.000
_cell.length_b   1.000
_cell.length_c   1.000
_cell.angle_alpha   90.00
_cell.angle_beta   90.00
_cell.angle_gamma   90.00
#
_symmetry.space_group_name_H-M   'P 1'
#
loop_
_entity.id
_entity.type
_entity.pdbx_description
1 polymer ?
#
loop_
_entity_poly.entity_id
_entity_poly.type
_entity_poly.pdbx_seq_one_letter_code
_entity_poly.pdbx_strand_id
1 'polypeptide(L)'
;MADWTDRISSVVFTRIKNEFSSSLKGKYKMKDENFSTVGSSDTQAVFPFVYIQLLPSTEQGQDIEGNTINAGLFTFQIEVTDNQKQNNAKEIMSEVKRIMKSMRFTVQCTPTLEDTKDTHRAIMRCNRIIGSCDIL
;
A
#
# COMPACT_ATOMS: atom_id res chain seq x y z
N MET A 1 -11.33 -8.59 22.10
CA MET A 1 -9.92 -8.31 21.82
C MET A 1 -9.68 -8.34 20.34
N ALA A 2 -9.04 -7.31 19.80
CA ALA A 2 -8.77 -7.25 18.37
C ALA A 2 -7.76 -8.34 17.97
N ASP A 3 -8.01 -8.95 16.83
CA ASP A 3 -7.09 -9.91 16.23
C ASP A 3 -5.83 -9.16 15.78
N TRP A 4 -4.66 -9.81 15.89
CA TRP A 4 -3.41 -9.22 15.43
C TRP A 4 -3.45 -8.85 13.95
N THR A 5 -4.29 -9.54 13.16
CA THR A 5 -4.43 -9.27 11.73
C THR A 5 -5.03 -7.88 11.47
N ASP A 6 -5.81 -7.36 12.40
CA ASP A 6 -6.45 -6.05 12.25
C ASP A 6 -5.43 -4.91 12.21
N ARG A 7 -4.24 -5.13 12.75
CA ARG A 7 -3.19 -4.10 12.80
C ARG A 7 -2.31 -4.05 11.57
N ILE A 8 -2.35 -5.08 10.74
CA ILE A 8 -1.42 -5.19 9.59
C ILE A 8 -1.60 -4.01 8.63
N SER A 9 -2.83 -3.67 8.28
CA SER A 9 -3.09 -2.54 7.39
C SER A 9 -2.53 -1.24 7.96
N SER A 10 -2.75 -1.00 9.24
CA SER A 10 -2.28 0.21 9.91
C SER A 10 -0.75 0.29 9.95
N VAL A 11 -0.09 -0.83 10.26
CA VAL A 11 1.37 -0.89 10.30
C VAL A 11 1.96 -0.62 8.92
N VAL A 12 1.44 -1.26 7.89
CA VAL A 12 1.93 -1.07 6.52
C VAL A 12 1.71 0.37 6.06
N PHE A 13 0.54 0.91 6.31
CA PHE A 13 0.22 2.30 5.96
C PHE A 13 1.19 3.28 6.63
N THR A 14 1.42 3.12 7.92
CA THR A 14 2.32 3.99 8.69
C THR A 14 3.75 3.89 8.17
N ARG A 15 4.21 2.67 7.86
CA ARG A 15 5.56 2.46 7.31
C ARG A 15 5.72 3.16 5.97
N ILE A 16 4.76 3.01 5.08
CA ILE A 16 4.82 3.68 3.77
C ILE A 16 4.88 5.19 3.95
N LYS A 17 4.00 5.74 4.77
CA LYS A 17 3.92 7.18 4.99
C LYS A 17 5.20 7.74 5.61
N ASN A 18 5.76 7.05 6.60
CA ASN A 18 6.93 7.55 7.34
C ASN A 18 8.26 7.31 6.61
N GLU A 19 8.37 6.23 5.85
CA GLU A 19 9.62 5.89 5.15
C GLU A 19 9.68 6.42 3.72
N PHE A 20 8.62 7.06 3.26
CA PHE A 20 8.62 7.67 1.93
C PHE A 20 9.70 8.75 1.85
N SER A 21 10.41 8.79 0.72
CA SER A 21 11.53 9.70 0.52
C SER A 21 11.13 11.16 0.76
N SER A 22 11.87 11.86 1.64
CA SER A 22 11.65 13.28 1.89
C SER A 22 11.89 14.13 0.63
N SER A 23 12.83 13.69 -0.20
CA SER A 23 13.14 14.35 -1.47
C SER A 23 11.93 14.32 -2.41
N LEU A 24 11.27 13.15 -2.54
CA LEU A 24 10.08 13.03 -3.38
C LEU A 24 8.88 13.76 -2.78
N LYS A 25 8.74 13.74 -1.46
CA LYS A 25 7.68 14.50 -0.79
C LYS A 25 7.82 16.00 -1.10
N GLY A 26 9.03 16.51 -1.06
CA GLY A 26 9.30 17.91 -1.40
C GLY A 26 9.04 18.21 -2.87
N LYS A 27 9.49 17.31 -3.76
CA LYS A 27 9.34 17.48 -5.20
C LYS A 27 7.87 17.56 -5.63
N TYR A 28 7.01 16.73 -5.05
CA TYR A 28 5.59 16.67 -5.39
C TYR A 28 4.70 17.36 -4.37
N LYS A 29 5.28 18.02 -3.38
CA LYS A 29 4.55 18.72 -2.31
C LYS A 29 3.56 17.79 -1.60
N MET A 30 4.00 16.58 -1.31
CA MET A 30 3.18 15.58 -0.66
C MET A 30 3.14 15.79 0.86
N LYS A 31 1.96 15.66 1.42
CA LYS A 31 1.70 15.73 2.86
C LYS A 31 1.02 14.45 3.32
N ASP A 32 0.72 14.33 4.60
CA ASP A 32 0.05 13.16 5.14
C ASP A 32 -1.28 12.89 4.45
N GLU A 33 -1.99 13.93 4.02
CA GLU A 33 -3.28 13.81 3.32
C GLU A 33 -3.17 13.18 1.93
N ASN A 34 -1.96 13.11 1.36
CA ASN A 34 -1.73 12.47 0.07
C ASN A 34 -1.72 10.93 0.17
N PHE A 35 -1.68 10.40 1.39
CA PHE A 35 -1.72 8.96 1.64
C PHE A 35 -3.03 8.60 2.33
N SER A 36 -3.70 7.54 1.88
CA SER A 36 -4.98 7.13 2.46
C SER A 36 -5.20 5.64 2.33
N THR A 37 -5.93 5.08 3.28
CA THR A 37 -6.46 3.72 3.20
C THR A 37 -7.90 3.70 2.73
N VAL A 38 -8.49 4.87 2.52
CA VAL A 38 -9.86 5.04 2.05
C VAL A 38 -9.81 5.60 0.63
N GLY A 39 -10.58 5.03 -0.26
CA GLY A 39 -10.67 5.50 -1.64
C GLY A 39 -11.16 6.94 -1.73
N SER A 40 -11.20 7.48 -2.95
CA SER A 40 -11.62 8.86 -3.16
C SER A 40 -12.97 9.13 -2.49
N SER A 41 -13.01 10.16 -1.67
CA SER A 41 -14.21 10.60 -0.98
C SER A 41 -14.81 11.79 -1.70
N ASP A 42 -15.91 12.30 -1.17
CA ASP A 42 -16.58 13.49 -1.72
C ASP A 42 -15.76 14.76 -1.46
N THR A 43 -14.64 14.65 -0.78
CA THR A 43 -13.76 15.78 -0.54
C THR A 43 -12.91 16.08 -1.77
N GLN A 44 -12.35 17.29 -1.80
CA GLN A 44 -11.50 17.72 -2.90
C GLN A 44 -10.32 16.75 -3.09
N ALA A 45 -10.12 16.35 -4.34
CA ALA A 45 -9.02 15.44 -4.67
C ALA A 45 -7.67 16.11 -4.46
N VAL A 46 -6.74 15.37 -3.88
CA VAL A 46 -5.37 15.80 -3.66
C VAL A 46 -4.46 14.98 -4.58
N PHE A 47 -3.59 15.63 -5.33
CA PHE A 47 -2.66 14.96 -6.23
C PHE A 47 -1.22 15.34 -5.91
N PRO A 48 -0.27 14.42 -6.04
CA PRO A 48 -0.48 12.98 -6.28
C PRO A 48 -1.12 12.29 -5.08
N PHE A 49 -1.90 11.25 -5.33
CA PHE A 49 -2.65 10.55 -4.29
C PHE A 49 -2.20 9.08 -4.23
N VAL A 50 -1.87 8.60 -3.03
CA VAL A 50 -1.46 7.21 -2.79
C VAL A 50 -2.54 6.52 -1.98
N TYR A 51 -3.21 5.55 -2.60
CA TYR A 51 -4.26 4.77 -1.96
C TYR A 51 -3.73 3.38 -1.67
N ILE A 52 -3.74 3.00 -0.39
CA ILE A 52 -3.22 1.72 0.08
C ILE A 52 -4.40 0.89 0.58
N GLN A 53 -4.71 -0.19 -0.12
CA GLN A 53 -5.86 -1.04 0.17
C GLN A 53 -5.41 -2.43 0.55
N LEU A 54 -5.89 -2.93 1.69
CA LEU A 54 -5.73 -4.33 2.05
C LEU A 54 -6.88 -5.11 1.41
N LEU A 55 -6.55 -6.09 0.59
CA LEU A 55 -7.53 -6.98 -0.03
C LEU A 55 -7.91 -8.10 0.94
N PRO A 56 -9.07 -8.75 0.74
CA PRO A 56 -9.43 -9.92 1.55
C PRO A 56 -8.33 -10.97 1.54
N SER A 57 -8.02 -11.53 2.70
CA SER A 57 -6.89 -12.43 2.89
C SER A 57 -7.35 -13.81 3.35
N THR A 58 -6.48 -14.81 3.15
CA THR A 58 -6.74 -16.19 3.55
C THR A 58 -5.86 -16.52 4.74
N GLU A 59 -6.44 -17.20 5.74
CA GLU A 59 -5.71 -17.69 6.89
C GLU A 59 -4.74 -18.80 6.49
N GLN A 60 -3.61 -18.82 7.17
CA GLN A 60 -2.58 -19.83 6.98
C GLN A 60 -2.18 -20.39 8.35
N GLY A 61 -1.90 -21.69 8.41
CA GLY A 61 -1.34 -22.29 9.61
C GLY A 61 -2.23 -22.23 10.82
N GLN A 62 -3.51 -22.55 10.68
CA GLN A 62 -4.43 -22.62 11.81
C GLN A 62 -4.00 -23.72 12.79
N ASP A 63 -4.36 -23.56 14.08
CA ASP A 63 -4.15 -24.61 15.05
C ASP A 63 -5.12 -25.76 14.79
N ILE A 64 -4.95 -26.87 15.53
CA ILE A 64 -5.75 -28.09 15.36
C ILE A 64 -7.25 -27.80 15.56
N GLU A 65 -7.57 -26.90 16.47
CA GLU A 65 -8.95 -26.54 16.78
C GLU A 65 -9.53 -25.47 15.88
N GLY A 66 -8.68 -24.84 15.06
CA GLY A 66 -9.10 -23.78 14.15
C GLY A 66 -9.46 -22.47 14.84
N ASN A 67 -9.09 -22.30 16.10
CA ASN A 67 -9.44 -21.13 16.90
C ASN A 67 -8.41 -20.02 16.81
N THR A 68 -7.18 -20.32 16.38
CA THR A 68 -6.08 -19.38 16.37
C THR A 68 -5.53 -19.21 14.95
N ILE A 69 -5.38 -17.97 14.54
CA ILE A 69 -4.74 -17.65 13.26
C ILE A 69 -3.26 -17.47 13.53
N ASN A 70 -2.42 -18.38 13.03
CA ASN A 70 -0.96 -18.32 13.19
C ASN A 70 -0.29 -17.48 12.11
N ALA A 71 -0.86 -17.44 10.91
CA ALA A 71 -0.34 -16.68 9.80
C ALA A 71 -1.48 -16.35 8.83
N GLY A 72 -1.23 -15.36 7.98
CA GLY A 72 -2.17 -15.00 6.92
C GLY A 72 -1.42 -14.58 5.68
N LEU A 73 -2.02 -14.80 4.52
CA LEU A 73 -1.52 -14.25 3.27
C LEU A 73 -2.16 -12.88 3.09
N PHE A 74 -1.36 -11.83 3.22
CA PHE A 74 -1.83 -10.45 3.12
C PHE A 74 -1.47 -9.88 1.76
N THR A 75 -2.48 -9.42 1.04
CA THR A 75 -2.32 -8.81 -0.27
C THR A 75 -2.76 -7.36 -0.21
N PHE A 76 -1.87 -6.47 -0.60
CA PHE A 76 -2.16 -5.04 -0.68
C PHE A 76 -2.23 -4.62 -2.14
N GLN A 77 -3.20 -3.80 -2.45
CA GLN A 77 -3.27 -3.11 -3.74
C GLN A 77 -2.99 -1.64 -3.49
N ILE A 78 -1.98 -1.13 -4.17
CA ILE A 78 -1.56 0.26 -4.00
C ILE A 78 -1.78 0.97 -5.31
N GLU A 79 -2.49 2.10 -5.25
CA GLU A 79 -2.79 2.91 -6.42
C GLU A 79 -2.21 4.29 -6.22
N VAL A 80 -1.42 4.74 -7.19
CA VAL A 80 -0.89 6.10 -7.22
C VAL A 80 -1.54 6.83 -8.37
N THR A 81 -2.18 7.96 -8.08
CA THR A 81 -2.86 8.77 -9.09
C THR A 81 -2.22 10.16 -9.15
N ASP A 82 -1.86 10.59 -10.34
CA ASP A 82 -1.34 11.92 -10.58
C ASP A 82 -2.13 12.59 -11.71
N ASN A 83 -2.26 13.89 -11.64
CA ASN A 83 -3.05 14.65 -12.63
C ASN A 83 -2.17 15.39 -13.63
N GLN A 84 -0.87 15.19 -13.63
CA GLN A 84 0.07 15.90 -14.50
C GLN A 84 0.77 14.98 -15.49
N LYS A 85 1.53 13.99 -15.00
CA LYS A 85 2.35 13.11 -15.83
C LYS A 85 2.33 11.68 -15.36
N GLN A 86 2.34 10.75 -16.31
CA GLN A 86 2.48 9.33 -16.01
C GLN A 86 3.79 9.03 -15.28
N ASN A 87 4.88 9.70 -15.62
CA ASN A 87 6.16 9.51 -14.95
C ASN A 87 6.11 9.84 -13.47
N ASN A 88 5.30 10.79 -13.07
CA ASN A 88 5.14 11.13 -11.66
C ASN A 88 4.53 9.95 -10.89
N ALA A 89 3.49 9.34 -11.45
CA ALA A 89 2.87 8.16 -10.84
C ALA A 89 3.86 6.99 -10.77
N LYS A 90 4.64 6.78 -11.82
CA LYS A 90 5.66 5.72 -11.84
C LYS A 90 6.73 5.94 -10.80
N GLU A 91 7.24 7.15 -10.66
CA GLU A 91 8.30 7.47 -9.71
C GLU A 91 7.82 7.26 -8.27
N ILE A 92 6.62 7.73 -7.96
CA ILE A 92 6.03 7.55 -6.63
C ILE A 92 5.79 6.07 -6.36
N MET A 93 5.27 5.34 -7.34
CA MET A 93 5.05 3.89 -7.19
C MET A 93 6.36 3.15 -6.97
N SER A 94 7.45 3.56 -7.63
CA SER A 94 8.76 2.94 -7.43
C SER A 94 9.25 3.10 -6.00
N GLU A 95 8.98 4.25 -5.39
CA GLU A 95 9.35 4.46 -3.99
C GLU A 95 8.51 3.60 -3.06
N VAL A 96 7.20 3.51 -3.30
CA VAL A 96 6.32 2.62 -2.53
C VAL A 96 6.77 1.17 -2.68
N LYS A 97 7.15 0.76 -3.89
CA LYS A 97 7.67 -0.58 -4.15
C LYS A 97 8.92 -0.87 -3.32
N ARG A 98 9.84 0.11 -3.24
CA ARG A 98 11.04 -0.03 -2.42
C ARG A 98 10.69 -0.29 -0.95
N ILE A 99 9.72 0.47 -0.42
CA ILE A 99 9.30 0.34 0.97
C ILE A 99 8.65 -1.03 1.22
N MET A 100 7.77 -1.47 0.31
CA MET A 100 7.12 -2.78 0.43
C MET A 100 8.15 -3.91 0.39
N LYS A 101 9.15 -3.80 -0.47
CA LYS A 101 10.24 -4.77 -0.51
C LYS A 101 11.03 -4.79 0.79
N SER A 102 11.23 -3.64 1.42
CA SER A 102 11.93 -3.58 2.71
C SER A 102 11.17 -4.31 3.81
N MET A 103 9.85 -4.42 3.67
CA MET A 103 9.00 -5.21 4.55
C MET A 103 8.84 -6.66 4.06
N ARG A 104 9.64 -7.07 3.09
CA ARG A 104 9.71 -8.43 2.56
C ARG A 104 8.46 -8.89 1.82
N PHE A 105 7.70 -7.96 1.26
CA PHE A 105 6.60 -8.29 0.36
C PHE A 105 7.11 -8.69 -1.02
N THR A 106 6.43 -9.64 -1.63
CA THR A 106 6.60 -9.95 -3.05
C THR A 106 5.77 -8.95 -3.84
N VAL A 107 6.41 -8.22 -4.76
CA VAL A 107 5.73 -7.15 -5.51
C VAL A 107 5.70 -7.48 -6.99
N GLN A 108 4.70 -6.92 -7.70
CA GLN A 108 4.67 -7.00 -9.15
C GLN A 108 5.90 -6.32 -9.74
N CYS A 109 6.47 -6.94 -10.76
CA CYS A 109 7.66 -6.41 -11.43
C CYS A 109 7.37 -5.05 -12.06
N THR A 110 6.20 -4.94 -12.72
CA THR A 110 5.76 -3.69 -13.32
C THR A 110 4.34 -3.38 -12.87
N PRO A 111 4.06 -2.12 -12.51
CA PRO A 111 2.69 -1.74 -12.18
C PRO A 111 1.80 -1.70 -13.43
N THR A 112 0.51 -1.90 -13.22
CA THR A 112 -0.48 -1.67 -14.27
C THR A 112 -0.70 -0.17 -14.40
N LEU A 113 -0.63 0.35 -15.61
CA LEU A 113 -0.80 1.78 -15.87
C LEU A 113 -2.14 2.03 -16.54
N GLU A 114 -2.88 2.99 -15.99
CA GLU A 114 -4.15 3.43 -16.55
C GLU A 114 -4.11 4.93 -16.72
N ASP A 115 -4.29 5.40 -17.96
CA ASP A 115 -4.32 6.82 -18.26
C ASP A 115 -5.72 7.22 -18.69
N THR A 116 -6.21 8.31 -18.10
CA THR A 116 -7.42 8.96 -18.56
C THR A 116 -7.05 10.34 -19.10
N LYS A 117 -8.02 11.08 -19.58
CA LYS A 117 -7.78 12.42 -20.10
C LYS A 117 -7.11 13.34 -19.07
N ASP A 118 -7.50 13.22 -17.81
CA ASP A 118 -7.09 14.16 -16.76
C ASP A 118 -6.20 13.52 -15.69
N THR A 119 -6.07 12.19 -15.66
CA THR A 119 -5.31 11.52 -14.60
C THR A 119 -4.49 10.37 -15.13
N HIS A 120 -3.42 10.06 -14.40
CA HIS A 120 -2.52 8.94 -14.67
C HIS A 120 -2.45 8.10 -13.41
N ARG A 121 -2.79 6.82 -13.52
CA ARG A 121 -2.82 5.92 -12.38
C ARG A 121 -1.87 4.76 -12.57
N ALA A 122 -1.11 4.44 -11.52
CA ALA A 122 -0.30 3.23 -11.44
C ALA A 122 -0.88 2.34 -10.35
N ILE A 123 -1.08 1.06 -10.66
CA ILE A 123 -1.67 0.09 -9.73
C ILE A 123 -0.68 -1.05 -9.55
N MET A 124 -0.38 -1.40 -8.29
CA MET A 124 0.53 -2.48 -7.95
C MET A 124 -0.09 -3.37 -6.89
N ARG A 125 0.09 -4.68 -7.03
CA ARG A 125 -0.26 -5.64 -5.99
C ARG A 125 0.99 -6.24 -5.40
N CYS A 126 0.97 -6.44 -4.09
CA CYS A 126 2.06 -7.08 -3.37
C CYS A 126 1.46 -7.95 -2.28
N ASN A 127 2.15 -9.05 -1.97
CA ASN A 127 1.66 -9.96 -0.95
C ASN A 127 2.80 -10.52 -0.11
N ARG A 128 2.45 -10.99 1.07
CA ARG A 128 3.37 -11.64 1.98
C ARG A 128 2.57 -12.51 2.95
N ILE A 129 3.12 -13.67 3.30
CA ILE A 129 2.63 -14.44 4.43
C ILE A 129 3.22 -13.84 5.69
N ILE A 130 2.36 -13.40 6.60
CA ILE A 130 2.77 -12.75 7.85
C ILE A 130 2.28 -13.61 9.00
N GLY A 131 3.20 -13.97 9.90
CA GLY A 131 2.88 -14.70 11.12
C GLY A 131 2.59 -13.77 12.28
N SER A 132 1.93 -14.29 13.31
CA SER A 132 1.53 -13.49 14.48
C SER A 132 2.70 -12.87 15.23
N CYS A 133 3.89 -13.46 15.11
CA CYS A 133 5.11 -12.98 15.78
C CYS A 133 6.05 -12.23 14.85
N ASP A 134 5.67 -12.01 13.62
CA ASP A 134 6.53 -11.35 12.64
C ASP A 134 6.63 -9.85 12.91
N ILE A 135 7.80 -9.30 12.64
CA ILE A 135 8.05 -7.86 12.65
C ILE A 135 8.23 -7.42 11.20
N LEU A 136 7.47 -6.45 10.79
CA LEU A 136 7.53 -5.90 9.43
C LEU A 136 8.65 -4.89 9.24
#